data_522417edc2f5f37aa71b019b1b1925d7
#
_entry.id   522417edc2f5f37aa71b019b1b1925d7
#
_cell.length_a   1.000
_cell.length_b   1.000
_cell.length_c   1.000
_cell.angle_alpha   90.00
_cell.angle_beta   90.00
_cell.angle_gamma   90.00
#
_symmetry.space_group_name_H-M   'P 1'
#
loop_
_entity.id
_entity.type
_entity.pdbx_description
1 polymer ?
#
loop_
_entity_poly.entity_id
_entity_poly.type
_entity_poly.pdbx_seq_one_letter_code
_entity_poly.pdbx_strand_id
1 'polypeptide(L)'
;RPVAKSLPQSIREFLTPAVFRQVRNAVSRRKQPRWDLHPLLYVLLLTTWCCGDSLPEKFEAARGVYVACCPKRRRPGKSFSGFEKILAKLPMPVLRVLASALRGRIETLFGQRLFCHGWIPLGCDGTRQECPRSEQLERRLGSGGKEGAAPSIWNTSIVHLTLGIPWCWRLGRGSKSSERSHLVAMIPRLPKLALIVADAGYVGYDMMR
;
A
#
# COMPACT_ATOMS: atom_id res chain seq x y z
N ARG A 1 -10.20 -26.19 -15.26
CA ARG A 1 -9.66 -25.36 -14.17
C ARG A 1 -8.85 -24.22 -14.79
N PRO A 2 -9.05 -22.95 -14.44
CA PRO A 2 -8.22 -21.87 -14.97
C PRO A 2 -6.76 -22.12 -14.57
N VAL A 3 -5.87 -22.01 -15.54
CA VAL A 3 -4.42 -22.12 -15.29
C VAL A 3 -4.00 -20.99 -14.36
N ALA A 4 -3.34 -21.33 -13.25
CA ALA A 4 -2.85 -20.35 -12.30
C ALA A 4 -1.84 -19.42 -13.00
N LYS A 5 -2.12 -18.13 -13.00
CA LYS A 5 -1.21 -17.12 -13.56
C LYS A 5 0.03 -17.01 -12.69
N SER A 6 1.20 -16.85 -13.33
CA SER A 6 2.41 -16.55 -12.58
C SER A 6 2.33 -15.15 -11.92
N LEU A 7 3.03 -14.98 -10.81
CA LEU A 7 3.08 -13.68 -10.10
C LEU A 7 3.41 -12.48 -11.03
N PRO A 8 4.41 -12.57 -11.95
CA PRO A 8 4.68 -11.48 -12.89
C PRO A 8 3.53 -11.20 -13.85
N GLN A 9 2.78 -12.22 -14.28
CA GLN A 9 1.61 -12.03 -15.12
C GLN A 9 0.49 -11.31 -14.36
N SER A 10 0.23 -11.74 -13.12
CA SER A 10 -0.75 -11.09 -12.25
C SER A 10 -0.41 -9.61 -12.01
N ILE A 11 0.85 -9.30 -11.71
CA ILE A 11 1.29 -7.90 -11.51
C ILE A 11 1.07 -7.06 -12.78
N ARG A 12 1.29 -7.59 -13.97
CA ARG A 12 1.05 -6.87 -15.24
C ARG A 12 -0.42 -6.52 -15.47
N GLU A 13 -1.34 -7.32 -14.96
CA GLU A 13 -2.78 -7.02 -15.04
C GLU A 13 -3.16 -5.78 -14.22
N PHE A 14 -2.46 -5.54 -13.11
CA PHE A 14 -2.67 -4.36 -12.28
C PHE A 14 -1.82 -3.19 -12.72
N LEU A 15 -0.53 -3.39 -12.98
CA LEU A 15 0.39 -2.35 -13.44
C LEU A 15 0.36 -2.21 -14.97
N THR A 16 -0.77 -1.77 -15.48
CA THR A 16 -0.95 -1.54 -16.93
C THR A 16 -0.23 -0.26 -17.40
N PRO A 17 0.01 -0.08 -18.71
CA PRO A 17 0.52 1.17 -19.25
C PRO A 17 -0.30 2.41 -18.87
N ALA A 18 -1.62 2.25 -18.69
CA ALA A 18 -2.51 3.34 -18.25
C ALA A 18 -2.21 3.74 -16.80
N VAL A 19 -2.04 2.77 -15.89
CA VAL A 19 -1.63 3.03 -14.50
C VAL A 19 -0.29 3.76 -14.45
N PHE A 20 0.70 3.32 -15.22
CA PHE A 20 2.00 4.01 -15.30
C PHE A 20 1.90 5.43 -15.83
N ARG A 21 1.02 5.70 -16.80
CA ARG A 21 0.78 7.07 -17.29
C ARG A 21 0.22 7.97 -16.19
N GLN A 22 -0.80 7.50 -15.47
CA GLN A 22 -1.41 8.27 -14.37
C GLN A 22 -0.39 8.59 -13.30
N VAL A 23 0.38 7.60 -12.85
CA VAL A 23 1.41 7.80 -11.83
C VAL A 23 2.54 8.70 -12.31
N ARG A 24 2.97 8.57 -13.57
CA ARG A 24 4.00 9.44 -14.16
C ARG A 24 3.60 10.90 -14.19
N ASN A 25 2.34 11.20 -14.44
CA ASN A 25 1.81 12.57 -14.43
C ASN A 25 1.83 13.19 -13.02
N ALA A 26 1.80 12.36 -11.97
CA ALA A 26 1.89 12.82 -10.58
C ALA A 26 3.34 13.03 -10.09
N VAL A 27 4.32 12.59 -10.86
CA VAL A 27 5.75 12.75 -10.51
C VAL A 27 6.30 13.98 -11.22
N SER A 28 6.82 14.94 -10.47
CA SER A 28 7.69 15.98 -11.05
C SER A 28 8.87 15.34 -11.75
N ARG A 29 9.12 15.72 -13.01
CA ARG A 29 10.09 15.10 -13.93
C ARG A 29 11.55 15.30 -13.49
N ARG A 30 11.97 14.72 -12.37
CA ARG A 30 13.39 14.54 -12.09
C ARG A 30 13.84 13.21 -12.68
N LYS A 31 14.62 13.26 -13.76
CA LYS A 31 15.28 12.09 -14.34
C LYS A 31 16.14 11.42 -13.27
N GLN A 32 15.75 10.22 -12.86
CA GLN A 32 16.59 9.39 -12.00
C GLN A 32 17.24 8.30 -12.86
N PRO A 33 18.55 8.35 -13.10
CA PRO A 33 19.18 7.56 -14.17
C PRO A 33 19.17 6.05 -13.95
N ARG A 34 19.06 5.56 -12.70
CA ARG A 34 19.09 4.12 -12.37
C ARG A 34 17.75 3.55 -11.94
N TRP A 35 16.84 4.38 -11.44
CA TRP A 35 15.53 3.98 -10.96
C TRP A 35 14.45 4.79 -11.69
N ASP A 36 14.04 4.30 -12.84
CA ASP A 36 12.82 4.80 -13.48
C ASP A 36 11.59 4.29 -12.69
N LEU A 37 10.49 4.95 -12.85
CA LEU A 37 9.24 4.64 -12.16
C LEU A 37 8.79 3.17 -12.37
N HIS A 38 8.98 2.64 -13.57
CA HIS A 38 8.56 1.27 -13.89
C HIS A 38 9.31 0.22 -13.05
N PRO A 39 10.66 0.13 -13.08
CA PRO A 39 11.37 -0.81 -12.21
C PRO A 39 11.15 -0.52 -10.72
N LEU A 40 11.01 0.74 -10.31
CA LEU A 40 10.78 1.11 -8.92
C LEU A 40 9.48 0.50 -8.39
N LEU A 41 8.37 0.69 -9.08
CA LEU A 41 7.07 0.18 -8.64
C LEU A 41 6.99 -1.35 -8.73
N TYR A 42 7.56 -1.95 -9.78
CA TYR A 42 7.61 -3.41 -9.88
C TYR A 42 8.41 -4.05 -8.75
N VAL A 43 9.64 -3.56 -8.52
CA VAL A 43 10.48 -4.10 -7.45
C VAL A 43 9.85 -3.85 -6.08
N LEU A 44 9.26 -2.68 -5.84
CA LEU A 44 8.54 -2.38 -4.60
C LEU A 44 7.44 -3.41 -4.33
N LEU A 45 6.56 -3.66 -5.32
CA LEU A 45 5.49 -4.63 -5.17
C LEU A 45 6.02 -6.07 -5.05
N LEU A 46 6.99 -6.45 -5.86
CA LEU A 46 7.59 -7.78 -5.78
C LEU A 46 8.25 -8.04 -4.43
N THR A 47 8.89 -7.04 -3.82
CA THR A 47 9.51 -7.16 -2.49
C THR A 47 8.51 -7.58 -1.41
N THR A 48 7.22 -7.25 -1.56
CA THR A 48 6.18 -7.67 -0.60
C THR A 48 5.80 -9.15 -0.73
N TRP A 49 6.04 -9.77 -1.89
CA TRP A 49 5.71 -11.17 -2.15
C TRP A 49 6.93 -12.11 -2.20
N CYS A 50 8.12 -11.58 -2.41
CA CYS A 50 9.32 -12.40 -2.41
C CYS A 50 9.66 -12.90 -1.00
N CYS A 51 10.09 -14.16 -0.92
CA CYS A 51 10.59 -14.75 0.30
C CYS A 51 12.00 -14.24 0.61
N GLY A 52 12.37 -14.22 1.89
CA GLY A 52 13.66 -13.82 2.42
C GLY A 52 13.51 -13.46 3.89
N ASP A 53 14.57 -13.65 4.66
CA ASP A 53 14.57 -13.38 6.09
C ASP A 53 14.80 -11.89 6.39
N SER A 54 15.34 -11.18 5.42
CA SER A 54 15.62 -9.74 5.53
C SER A 54 15.07 -8.94 4.35
N LEU A 55 14.86 -7.63 4.54
CA LEU A 55 14.46 -6.73 3.46
C LEU A 55 15.47 -6.68 2.30
N PRO A 56 16.81 -6.68 2.53
CA PRO A 56 17.79 -6.78 1.45
C PRO A 56 17.63 -8.06 0.61
N GLU A 57 17.42 -9.21 1.22
CA GLU A 57 17.19 -10.46 0.50
C GLU A 57 15.92 -10.45 -0.32
N LYS A 58 14.81 -9.98 0.26
CA LYS A 58 13.54 -9.78 -0.47
C LYS A 58 13.70 -8.83 -1.66
N PHE A 59 14.49 -7.78 -1.48
CA PHE A 59 14.80 -6.85 -2.55
C PHE A 59 15.61 -7.51 -3.67
N GLU A 60 16.63 -8.29 -3.34
CA GLU A 60 17.44 -9.00 -4.34
C GLU A 60 16.60 -10.00 -5.14
N ALA A 61 15.80 -10.80 -4.46
CA ALA A 61 14.87 -11.73 -5.09
C ALA A 61 13.90 -10.98 -6.03
N ALA A 62 13.26 -9.92 -5.54
CA ALA A 62 12.33 -9.08 -6.31
C ALA A 62 13.00 -8.46 -7.56
N ARG A 63 14.22 -7.96 -7.38
CA ARG A 63 15.02 -7.41 -8.48
C ARG A 63 15.37 -8.48 -9.52
N GLY A 64 15.75 -9.67 -9.09
CA GLY A 64 16.01 -10.82 -9.95
C GLY A 64 14.79 -11.18 -10.79
N VAL A 65 13.63 -11.32 -10.17
CA VAL A 65 12.35 -11.57 -10.85
C VAL A 65 12.04 -10.46 -11.87
N TYR A 66 12.22 -9.19 -11.50
CA TYR A 66 11.99 -8.08 -12.42
C TYR A 66 12.89 -8.17 -13.67
N VAL A 67 14.19 -8.41 -13.48
CA VAL A 67 15.18 -8.51 -14.59
C VAL A 67 14.83 -9.66 -15.53
N ALA A 68 14.43 -10.81 -14.98
CA ALA A 68 14.00 -11.97 -15.77
C ALA A 68 12.71 -11.68 -16.56
N CYS A 69 11.74 -11.01 -15.95
CA CYS A 69 10.44 -10.73 -16.58
C CYS A 69 10.47 -9.55 -17.56
N CYS A 70 11.45 -8.65 -17.44
CA CYS A 70 11.56 -7.44 -18.25
C CYS A 70 12.95 -7.29 -18.90
N PRO A 71 13.42 -8.30 -19.67
CA PRO A 71 14.82 -8.35 -20.18
C PRO A 71 15.19 -7.19 -21.11
N LYS A 72 14.19 -6.65 -21.83
CA LYS A 72 14.37 -5.52 -22.75
C LYS A 72 14.38 -4.15 -22.05
N ARG A 73 14.08 -4.10 -20.77
CA ARG A 73 14.07 -2.85 -20.02
C ARG A 73 15.40 -2.59 -19.32
N ARG A 74 15.68 -1.32 -19.06
CA ARG A 74 16.85 -0.92 -18.28
C ARG A 74 16.85 -1.61 -16.92
N ARG A 75 17.98 -2.20 -16.57
CA ARG A 75 18.16 -2.87 -15.27
C ARG A 75 18.14 -1.86 -14.13
N PRO A 76 17.38 -2.13 -13.04
CA PRO A 76 17.38 -1.30 -11.85
C PRO A 76 18.72 -1.36 -11.11
N GLY A 77 18.94 -0.39 -10.23
CA GLY A 77 20.12 -0.39 -9.36
C GLY A 77 20.28 -1.68 -8.56
N LYS A 78 21.51 -2.04 -8.23
CA LYS A 78 21.83 -3.30 -7.54
C LYS A 78 21.78 -3.19 -6.01
N SER A 79 21.98 -2.00 -5.43
CA SER A 79 22.09 -1.87 -3.98
C SER A 79 20.74 -1.58 -3.33
N PHE A 80 20.45 -2.27 -2.22
CA PHE A 80 19.28 -2.06 -1.39
C PHE A 80 19.25 -0.63 -0.84
N SER A 81 20.36 -0.10 -0.33
CA SER A 81 20.43 1.28 0.16
C SER A 81 20.14 2.33 -0.91
N GLY A 82 20.48 2.06 -2.17
CA GLY A 82 20.08 2.90 -3.30
C GLY A 82 18.58 2.87 -3.53
N PHE A 83 17.95 1.72 -3.39
CA PHE A 83 16.49 1.55 -3.48
C PHE A 83 15.77 2.27 -2.33
N GLU A 84 16.22 2.11 -1.08
CA GLU A 84 15.65 2.82 0.08
C GLU A 84 15.72 4.35 -0.07
N LYS A 85 16.87 4.87 -0.50
CA LYS A 85 17.04 6.31 -0.73
C LYS A 85 16.06 6.86 -1.77
N ILE A 86 15.70 6.07 -2.76
CA ILE A 86 14.71 6.47 -3.76
C ILE A 86 13.29 6.37 -3.21
N LEU A 87 12.96 5.30 -2.47
CA LEU A 87 11.67 5.17 -1.80
C LEU A 87 11.43 6.31 -0.80
N ALA A 88 12.45 6.68 -0.02
CA ALA A 88 12.36 7.81 0.92
C ALA A 88 12.08 9.16 0.23
N LYS A 89 12.45 9.30 -1.05
CA LYS A 89 12.20 10.48 -1.87
C LYS A 89 10.91 10.40 -2.69
N LEU A 90 10.19 9.28 -2.64
CA LEU A 90 8.96 9.11 -3.40
C LEU A 90 7.85 10.00 -2.81
N PRO A 91 7.31 10.96 -3.56
CA PRO A 91 6.30 11.87 -3.03
C PRO A 91 5.00 11.11 -2.68
N MET A 92 4.40 11.44 -1.54
CA MET A 92 3.11 10.85 -1.11
C MET A 92 1.99 10.95 -2.16
N PRO A 93 1.86 12.02 -2.96
CA PRO A 93 0.90 12.06 -4.05
C PRO A 93 1.03 10.91 -5.05
N VAL A 94 2.25 10.44 -5.32
CA VAL A 94 2.50 9.29 -6.21
C VAL A 94 1.86 8.03 -5.69
N LEU A 95 2.02 7.74 -4.39
CA LEU A 95 1.39 6.57 -3.75
C LEU A 95 -0.13 6.67 -3.76
N ARG A 96 -0.68 7.86 -3.55
CA ARG A 96 -2.13 8.10 -3.60
C ARG A 96 -2.70 7.86 -5.01
N VAL A 97 -2.02 8.37 -6.04
CA VAL A 97 -2.42 8.16 -7.44
C VAL A 97 -2.29 6.69 -7.82
N LEU A 98 -1.20 6.02 -7.41
CA LEU A 98 -1.03 4.58 -7.62
C LEU A 98 -2.18 3.79 -6.96
N ALA A 99 -2.48 4.06 -5.70
CA ALA A 99 -3.57 3.39 -4.98
C ALA A 99 -4.93 3.61 -5.65
N SER A 100 -5.21 4.84 -6.12
CA SER A 100 -6.44 5.14 -6.86
C SER A 100 -6.52 4.39 -8.19
N ALA A 101 -5.42 4.38 -8.95
CA ALA A 101 -5.34 3.66 -10.22
C ALA A 101 -5.50 2.15 -10.05
N LEU A 102 -4.91 1.58 -9.00
CA LEU A 102 -5.05 0.16 -8.68
C LEU A 102 -6.49 -0.18 -8.26
N ARG A 103 -7.18 0.68 -7.49
CA ARG A 103 -8.61 0.48 -7.19
C ARG A 103 -9.46 0.44 -8.44
N GLY A 104 -9.29 1.38 -9.36
CA GLY A 104 -10.00 1.35 -10.65
C GLY A 104 -9.73 0.08 -11.44
N ARG A 105 -8.52 -0.49 -11.35
CA ARG A 105 -8.23 -1.82 -11.93
C ARG A 105 -8.94 -2.95 -11.21
N ILE A 106 -9.00 -2.93 -9.89
CA ILE A 106 -9.76 -3.90 -9.09
C ILE A 106 -11.23 -3.88 -9.51
N GLU A 107 -11.85 -2.72 -9.57
CA GLU A 107 -13.23 -2.54 -10.03
C GLU A 107 -13.46 -3.09 -11.44
N THR A 108 -12.53 -2.83 -12.36
CA THR A 108 -12.59 -3.34 -13.73
C THR A 108 -12.44 -4.87 -13.80
N LEU A 109 -11.49 -5.44 -13.03
CA LEU A 109 -11.15 -6.86 -13.11
C LEU A 109 -12.15 -7.75 -12.38
N PHE A 110 -12.69 -7.29 -11.28
CA PHE A 110 -13.57 -8.08 -10.42
C PHE A 110 -15.06 -7.77 -10.64
N GLY A 111 -15.44 -6.57 -11.05
CA GLY A 111 -16.82 -6.21 -11.41
C GLY A 111 -17.85 -6.68 -10.38
N GLN A 112 -18.78 -7.52 -10.81
CA GLN A 112 -19.83 -8.07 -9.94
C GLN A 112 -19.30 -8.97 -8.79
N ARG A 113 -18.10 -9.48 -8.89
CA ARG A 113 -17.48 -10.28 -7.83
C ARG A 113 -17.11 -9.44 -6.58
N LEU A 114 -17.16 -8.12 -6.67
CA LEU A 114 -17.02 -7.22 -5.52
C LEU A 114 -18.28 -7.23 -4.63
N PHE A 115 -19.41 -7.70 -5.14
CA PHE A 115 -20.68 -7.64 -4.44
C PHE A 115 -21.01 -8.95 -3.73
N CYS A 116 -21.54 -8.85 -2.53
CA CYS A 116 -22.16 -9.90 -1.76
C CYS A 116 -23.55 -9.43 -1.38
N HIS A 117 -24.61 -10.08 -1.90
CA HIS A 117 -26.00 -9.67 -1.69
C HIS A 117 -26.28 -8.17 -1.94
N GLY A 118 -25.68 -7.62 -2.99
CA GLY A 118 -25.86 -6.19 -3.35
C GLY A 118 -24.96 -5.21 -2.61
N TRP A 119 -24.16 -5.66 -1.66
CA TRP A 119 -23.22 -4.84 -0.88
C TRP A 119 -21.77 -5.18 -1.18
N ILE A 120 -20.89 -4.22 -1.01
CA ILE A 120 -19.44 -4.41 -1.05
C ILE A 120 -18.94 -4.60 0.39
N PRO A 121 -18.63 -5.85 0.81
CA PRO A 121 -18.25 -6.15 2.18
C PRO A 121 -16.80 -5.72 2.45
N LEU A 122 -16.62 -4.76 3.34
CA LEU A 122 -15.34 -4.15 3.71
C LEU A 122 -15.08 -4.35 5.19
N GLY A 123 -13.98 -5.00 5.54
CA GLY A 123 -13.49 -5.09 6.93
C GLY A 123 -12.56 -3.93 7.23
N CYS A 124 -12.73 -3.30 8.38
CA CYS A 124 -11.84 -2.26 8.88
C CYS A 124 -11.13 -2.75 10.15
N ASP A 125 -9.80 -2.66 10.12
CA ASP A 125 -8.98 -3.00 11.28
C ASP A 125 -7.75 -2.10 11.35
N GLY A 126 -7.23 -1.93 12.57
CA GLY A 126 -6.10 -1.09 12.86
C GLY A 126 -4.98 -1.84 13.57
N THR A 127 -3.77 -1.55 13.17
CA THR A 127 -2.56 -2.10 13.78
C THR A 127 -1.62 -1.00 14.20
N ARG A 128 -1.13 -1.07 15.42
CA ARG A 128 -0.05 -0.22 15.90
C ARG A 128 1.28 -0.90 15.61
N GLN A 129 2.15 -0.23 14.89
CA GLN A 129 3.49 -0.69 14.59
C GLN A 129 4.51 0.17 15.34
N GLU A 130 5.31 -0.45 16.18
CA GLU A 130 6.44 0.19 16.83
C GLU A 130 7.55 0.47 15.82
N CYS A 131 8.16 1.64 15.98
CA CYS A 131 9.30 2.09 15.18
C CYS A 131 10.57 2.06 16.02
N PRO A 132 11.74 1.90 15.38
CA PRO A 132 13.01 1.99 16.07
C PRO A 132 13.13 3.30 16.86
N ARG A 133 13.73 3.22 18.05
CA ARG A 133 14.01 4.42 18.86
C ARG A 133 15.12 5.22 18.21
N SER A 134 14.77 6.41 17.77
CA SER A 134 15.72 7.45 17.38
C SER A 134 15.10 8.79 17.73
N GLU A 135 15.93 9.75 18.10
CA GLU A 135 15.49 11.10 18.45
C GLU A 135 14.56 11.72 17.38
N GLN A 136 14.90 11.50 16.12
CA GLN A 136 14.10 11.99 15.00
C GLN A 136 12.70 11.35 14.94
N LEU A 137 12.58 10.02 15.16
CA LEU A 137 11.31 9.32 15.15
C LEU A 137 10.49 9.61 16.39
N GLU A 138 11.11 9.70 17.57
CA GLU A 138 10.45 10.07 18.82
C GLU A 138 9.84 11.47 18.73
N ARG A 139 10.60 12.46 18.21
CA ARG A 139 10.10 13.81 17.97
C ARG A 139 8.96 13.86 16.95
N ARG A 140 9.03 13.03 15.92
CA ARG A 140 8.06 13.06 14.81
C ARG A 140 6.78 12.27 15.10
N LEU A 141 6.88 11.12 15.74
CA LEU A 141 5.76 10.19 15.95
C LEU A 141 5.17 10.28 17.35
N GLY A 142 5.98 10.64 18.34
CA GLY A 142 5.62 10.60 19.75
C GLY A 142 5.55 9.17 20.30
N SER A 143 5.43 9.04 21.62
CA SER A 143 5.27 7.77 22.30
C SER A 143 3.89 7.18 22.02
N GLY A 144 3.79 5.85 22.01
CA GLY A 144 2.56 5.12 21.72
C GLY A 144 1.49 5.10 22.82
N GLY A 145 1.50 6.06 23.74
CA GLY A 145 0.46 6.24 24.78
C GLY A 145 0.91 5.98 26.21
N LYS A 146 1.94 5.17 26.47
CA LYS A 146 2.55 5.02 27.79
C LYS A 146 3.88 5.72 27.82
N GLU A 147 4.24 6.32 28.98
CA GLU A 147 5.54 6.88 29.21
C GLU A 147 6.63 5.83 28.95
N GLY A 148 7.68 6.21 28.21
CA GLY A 148 8.73 5.28 27.83
C GLY A 148 8.39 4.29 26.69
N ALA A 149 7.19 4.33 26.13
CA ALA A 149 6.85 3.48 24.96
C ALA A 149 7.62 3.94 23.70
N ALA A 150 7.95 2.98 22.83
CA ALA A 150 8.59 3.27 21.55
C ALA A 150 7.72 4.15 20.65
N PRO A 151 8.32 4.99 19.78
CA PRO A 151 7.58 5.72 18.78
C PRO A 151 6.80 4.74 17.89
N SER A 152 5.56 5.07 17.56
CA SER A 152 4.70 4.13 16.84
C SER A 152 3.88 4.80 15.74
N ILE A 153 3.51 4.00 14.75
CA ILE A 153 2.60 4.38 13.67
C ILE A 153 1.32 3.56 13.81
N TRP A 154 0.18 4.23 13.78
CA TRP A 154 -1.09 3.58 13.52
C TRP A 154 -1.29 3.36 12.03
N ASN A 155 -1.58 2.14 11.65
CA ASN A 155 -2.01 1.77 10.32
C ASN A 155 -3.43 1.22 10.41
N THR A 156 -4.41 1.96 9.92
CA THR A 156 -5.78 1.48 9.78
C THR A 156 -6.03 1.16 8.32
N SER A 157 -6.43 -0.05 8.03
CA SER A 157 -6.70 -0.55 6.69
C SER A 157 -8.12 -1.01 6.53
N ILE A 158 -8.65 -0.79 5.34
CA ILE A 158 -9.94 -1.31 4.88
C ILE A 158 -9.65 -2.33 3.79
N VAL A 159 -10.17 -3.53 3.98
CA VAL A 159 -9.92 -4.69 3.12
C VAL A 159 -11.26 -5.25 2.63
N HIS A 160 -11.34 -5.60 1.36
CA HIS A 160 -12.49 -6.31 0.82
C HIS A 160 -12.52 -7.74 1.36
N LEU A 161 -13.53 -8.07 2.16
CA LEU A 161 -13.55 -9.31 2.94
C LEU A 161 -13.56 -10.58 2.09
N THR A 162 -14.34 -10.59 1.02
CA THR A 162 -14.44 -11.79 0.16
C THR A 162 -13.20 -12.03 -0.69
N LEU A 163 -12.52 -10.96 -1.13
CA LEU A 163 -11.38 -11.05 -2.04
C LEU A 163 -10.03 -10.92 -1.34
N GLY A 164 -10.00 -10.51 -0.07
CA GLY A 164 -8.75 -10.25 0.66
C GLY A 164 -7.93 -9.09 0.09
N ILE A 165 -8.54 -8.17 -0.65
CA ILE A 165 -7.84 -7.09 -1.36
C ILE A 165 -7.89 -5.81 -0.55
N PRO A 166 -6.75 -5.14 -0.25
CA PRO A 166 -6.74 -3.84 0.38
C PRO A 166 -7.48 -2.80 -0.46
N TRP A 167 -8.46 -2.13 0.13
CA TRP A 167 -9.25 -1.09 -0.52
C TRP A 167 -8.64 0.30 -0.32
N CYS A 168 -8.39 0.65 0.93
CA CYS A 168 -7.67 1.86 1.30
C CYS A 168 -7.06 1.72 2.68
N TRP A 169 -6.15 2.63 3.01
CA TRP A 169 -5.50 2.66 4.32
C TRP A 169 -5.18 4.10 4.73
N ARG A 170 -4.97 4.29 6.03
CA ARG A 170 -4.52 5.53 6.61
C ARG A 170 -3.42 5.27 7.64
N LEU A 171 -2.36 6.07 7.56
CA LEU A 171 -1.29 6.08 8.54
C LEU A 171 -1.42 7.31 9.43
N GLY A 172 -1.18 7.16 10.72
CA GLY A 172 -1.19 8.24 11.70
C GLY A 172 -0.11 8.08 12.75
N ARG A 173 0.16 9.16 13.48
CA ARG A 173 1.13 9.15 14.58
C ARG A 173 0.55 8.40 15.77
N GLY A 174 1.37 7.57 16.45
CA GLY A 174 0.92 6.75 17.57
C GLY A 174 0.28 7.52 18.72
N SER A 175 0.76 8.74 18.99
CA SER A 175 0.26 9.59 20.07
C SER A 175 -1.00 10.41 19.74
N LYS A 176 -1.35 10.60 18.45
CA LYS A 176 -2.39 11.54 18.01
C LYS A 176 -3.43 10.93 17.06
N SER A 177 -3.39 9.62 16.88
CA SER A 177 -4.28 8.93 15.94
C SER A 177 -5.05 7.84 16.65
N SER A 178 -6.28 7.62 16.21
CA SER A 178 -7.10 6.48 16.59
C SER A 178 -7.67 5.82 15.34
N GLU A 179 -7.97 4.54 15.43
CA GLU A 179 -8.63 3.79 14.35
C GLU A 179 -9.94 4.45 13.95
N ARG A 180 -10.72 4.89 14.94
CA ARG A 180 -11.99 5.59 14.71
C ARG A 180 -11.81 6.87 13.89
N SER A 181 -10.85 7.72 14.25
CA SER A 181 -10.56 8.94 13.49
C SER A 181 -10.07 8.64 12.06
N HIS A 182 -9.34 7.53 11.89
CA HIS A 182 -8.91 7.07 10.58
C HIS A 182 -10.08 6.59 9.73
N LEU A 183 -10.99 5.79 10.29
CA LEU A 183 -12.16 5.29 9.58
C LEU A 183 -13.05 6.45 9.12
N VAL A 184 -13.41 7.39 9.99
CA VAL A 184 -14.17 8.60 9.63
C VAL A 184 -13.55 9.33 8.44
N ALA A 185 -12.22 9.50 8.44
CA ALA A 185 -11.52 10.16 7.34
C ALA A 185 -11.46 9.34 6.04
N MET A 186 -11.71 8.03 6.10
CA MET A 186 -11.74 7.14 4.92
C MET A 186 -13.14 6.94 4.34
N ILE A 187 -14.21 7.11 5.13
CA ILE A 187 -15.62 6.95 4.68
C ILE A 187 -15.90 7.65 3.36
N PRO A 188 -15.53 8.93 3.13
CA PRO A 188 -15.83 9.61 1.87
C PRO A 188 -15.18 9.00 0.62
N ARG A 189 -14.26 8.05 0.80
CA ARG A 189 -13.54 7.36 -0.29
C ARG A 189 -14.09 5.96 -0.56
N LEU A 190 -15.06 5.53 0.22
CA LEU A 190 -15.68 4.22 0.07
C LEU A 190 -16.74 4.22 -1.03
N PRO A 191 -17.02 3.07 -1.63
CA PRO A 191 -18.10 2.95 -2.60
C PRO A 191 -19.46 3.17 -1.91
N LYS A 192 -20.45 3.64 -2.65
CA LYS A 192 -21.79 3.95 -2.11
C LYS A 192 -22.49 2.75 -1.43
N LEU A 193 -22.19 1.55 -1.88
CA LEU A 193 -22.78 0.31 -1.37
C LEU A 193 -21.81 -0.44 -0.43
N ALA A 194 -20.92 0.28 0.24
CA ALA A 194 -20.02 -0.33 1.21
C ALA A 194 -20.78 -0.80 2.45
N LEU A 195 -20.59 -2.07 2.81
CA LEU A 195 -20.97 -2.62 4.11
C LEU A 195 -19.69 -2.74 4.95
N ILE A 196 -19.55 -1.90 5.97
CA ILE A 196 -18.37 -1.89 6.82
C ILE A 196 -18.57 -2.84 7.98
N VAL A 197 -17.63 -3.76 8.14
CA VAL A 197 -17.50 -4.66 9.28
C VAL A 197 -16.26 -4.23 10.07
N ALA A 198 -16.46 -3.87 11.32
CA ALA A 198 -15.40 -3.47 12.24
C ALA A 198 -15.67 -4.05 13.63
N ASP A 199 -14.64 -4.08 14.47
CA ASP A 199 -14.81 -4.55 15.84
C ASP A 199 -15.61 -3.54 16.71
N ALA A 200 -15.98 -3.96 17.94
CA ALA A 200 -16.74 -3.13 18.86
C ALA A 200 -16.00 -1.85 19.30
N GLY A 201 -14.68 -1.77 19.14
CA GLY A 201 -13.88 -0.58 19.44
C GLY A 201 -14.20 0.61 18.53
N TYR A 202 -14.79 0.35 17.35
CA TYR A 202 -15.22 1.40 16.42
C TYR A 202 -16.59 1.98 16.73
N VAL A 203 -17.40 1.32 17.56
CA VAL A 203 -18.77 1.77 17.84
C VAL A 203 -18.75 3.05 18.68
N GLY A 204 -19.55 4.03 18.27
CA GLY A 204 -19.77 5.30 18.98
C GLY A 204 -20.79 6.15 18.25
N TYR A 205 -21.49 7.01 18.99
CA TYR A 205 -22.55 7.87 18.48
C TYR A 205 -22.10 8.71 17.27
N ASP A 206 -20.84 9.16 17.27
CA ASP A 206 -20.26 9.97 16.18
C ASP A 206 -20.02 9.20 14.88
N MET A 207 -20.09 7.87 14.93
CA MET A 207 -19.92 7.00 13.77
C MET A 207 -21.24 6.64 13.10
N MET A 208 -22.38 6.83 13.80
CA MET A 208 -23.72 6.46 13.31
C MET A 208 -24.51 7.65 12.74
N ARG A 209 -23.95 8.84 12.79
CA ARG A 209 -24.47 10.06 12.16
C ARG A 209 -23.81 10.31 10.81
#